data_54d8c43ad9979a27d72f923e067fa2b9
#
_entry.id   54d8c43ad9979a27d72f923e067fa2b9
#
_cell.length_a   1.000
_cell.length_b   1.000
_cell.length_c   1.000
_cell.angle_alpha   90.00
_cell.angle_beta   90.00
_cell.angle_gamma   90.00
#
_symmetry.space_group_name_H-M   'P 1'
#
loop_
_entity.id
_entity.type
_entity.pdbx_description
1 polymer ?
#
loop_
_entity_poly.entity_id
_entity_poly.type
_entity_poly.pdbx_seq_one_letter_code
_entity_poly.pdbx_strand_id
1 'polypeptide(L)'
;MTLLLPELQSPTGPAASREAVRFGDLSLTYGRLAGAAAALAARVADAGRVAVWATPTPETVIAVVAALRAGVPAVPLNPRTGERELAHILADSAPTAVLAGPDDVLPSGLERLRRVTVDAREAVAGPEERAGVGAGLEGNAGVEDPEAAALIVYTSGTTGPPKGAVLPRRAVAASLDALEDAWGWSGDDVLVHALPLFHVHGLILGVLGPLRRGGSLRHLGKFSAGGVTRELGSGGTMLFGVPTMYHRLAEVLDAPAGTTERDALAGALASARLLVSGSAALPVHDHERIAAATGRRVIERYGMTETLMNTGIRADGVPRPGTVGPPLAGVELRLVEEDGTVLDAAGAIGEIQVRGPNLFTGYLNRPDATAAAHTADGWFRTGDVGTVDTDGYVAIVGRKATDLIKSGGYKIGAGEIENVLLAHPGVREAAVTGEEDADLGERVVAWVVAADPGSPPAADELADHVAAQLAPHKRPRTVRYLDALPRNDLGKIMKRSLRA
;
A
#
# COMPACT_ATOMS: atom_id res chain seq x y z
N MET A 1 23.05 14.36 -6.26
CA MET A 1 21.91 14.04 -5.35
C MET A 1 20.62 14.30 -6.12
N THR A 2 19.74 13.34 -6.21
CA THR A 2 18.55 13.44 -7.06
C THR A 2 17.41 14.05 -6.25
N LEU A 3 16.77 15.09 -6.76
CA LEU A 3 15.54 15.68 -6.19
C LEU A 3 14.44 14.61 -6.06
N LEU A 4 13.59 14.72 -5.03
CA LEU A 4 12.50 13.75 -4.85
C LEU A 4 11.46 13.83 -5.98
N LEU A 5 11.12 15.03 -6.45
CA LEU A 5 10.17 15.28 -7.55
C LEU A 5 10.80 16.19 -8.61
N PRO A 6 11.77 15.70 -9.42
CA PRO A 6 12.50 16.52 -10.36
C PRO A 6 11.57 17.16 -11.42
N GLU A 7 10.56 16.43 -11.89
CA GLU A 7 9.66 16.88 -12.95
C GLU A 7 8.73 18.03 -12.54
N LEU A 8 8.62 18.31 -11.23
CA LEU A 8 7.80 19.39 -10.68
C LEU A 8 8.62 20.64 -10.28
N GLN A 9 9.92 20.64 -10.44
CA GLN A 9 10.73 21.80 -10.02
C GLN A 9 10.47 23.03 -10.89
N SER A 10 10.53 22.88 -12.21
CA SER A 10 10.29 23.95 -13.16
C SER A 10 9.86 23.38 -14.51
N PRO A 11 8.66 22.79 -14.61
CA PRO A 11 8.20 22.23 -15.86
C PRO A 11 8.00 23.34 -16.89
N THR A 12 8.55 23.18 -18.08
CA THR A 12 8.45 24.14 -19.19
C THR A 12 8.09 23.45 -20.49
N GLY A 13 7.54 24.20 -21.45
CA GLY A 13 7.21 23.70 -22.78
C GLY A 13 6.21 22.52 -22.72
N PRO A 14 6.37 21.51 -23.57
CA PRO A 14 5.44 20.37 -23.62
C PRO A 14 5.30 19.61 -22.28
N ALA A 15 6.34 19.57 -21.44
CA ALA A 15 6.28 18.91 -20.14
C ALA A 15 5.30 19.64 -19.19
N ALA A 16 5.22 20.96 -19.23
CA ALA A 16 4.31 21.74 -18.39
C ALA A 16 2.83 21.45 -18.71
N SER A 17 2.50 21.20 -19.98
CA SER A 17 1.13 20.94 -20.44
C SER A 17 0.67 19.51 -20.30
N ARG A 18 1.55 18.57 -19.91
CA ARG A 18 1.17 17.17 -19.67
C ARG A 18 0.26 17.05 -18.45
N GLU A 19 -0.72 16.14 -18.52
CA GLU A 19 -1.54 15.76 -17.37
C GLU A 19 -0.65 15.14 -16.29
N ALA A 20 -0.68 15.73 -15.09
CA ALA A 20 0.02 15.18 -13.94
C ALA A 20 -0.92 14.34 -13.08
N VAL A 21 -2.11 14.88 -12.78
CA VAL A 21 -3.11 14.20 -11.96
C VAL A 21 -4.52 14.48 -12.45
N ARG A 22 -5.41 13.46 -12.34
CA ARG A 22 -6.83 13.56 -12.62
C ARG A 22 -7.65 12.92 -11.51
N PHE A 23 -8.70 13.61 -11.05
CA PHE A 23 -9.70 13.13 -10.10
C PHE A 23 -11.10 13.44 -10.66
N GLY A 24 -11.79 12.43 -11.17
CA GLY A 24 -13.04 12.66 -11.91
C GLY A 24 -12.82 13.58 -13.11
N ASP A 25 -13.56 14.68 -13.16
CA ASP A 25 -13.48 15.66 -14.26
C ASP A 25 -12.38 16.71 -14.05
N LEU A 26 -11.78 16.77 -12.86
CA LEU A 26 -10.72 17.74 -12.55
C LEU A 26 -9.35 17.18 -12.89
N SER A 27 -8.65 17.87 -13.81
CA SER A 27 -7.29 17.51 -14.22
C SER A 27 -6.34 18.70 -13.99
N LEU A 28 -5.16 18.40 -13.46
CA LEU A 28 -4.06 19.36 -13.34
C LEU A 28 -2.88 18.91 -14.22
N THR A 29 -2.35 19.85 -14.99
CA THR A 29 -1.10 19.67 -15.69
C THR A 29 0.09 19.81 -14.74
N TYR A 30 1.28 19.38 -15.17
CA TYR A 30 2.52 19.57 -14.41
C TYR A 30 2.76 21.05 -14.08
N GLY A 31 2.56 21.97 -15.03
CA GLY A 31 2.71 23.39 -14.81
C GLY A 31 1.74 23.93 -13.74
N ARG A 32 0.48 23.54 -13.82
CA ARG A 32 -0.54 23.94 -12.84
C ARG A 32 -0.27 23.39 -11.45
N LEU A 33 0.08 22.09 -11.36
CA LEU A 33 0.41 21.46 -10.09
C LEU A 33 1.67 22.11 -9.47
N ALA A 34 2.73 22.34 -10.26
CA ALA A 34 3.95 22.99 -9.79
C ALA A 34 3.70 24.42 -9.30
N GLY A 35 2.90 25.20 -10.04
CA GLY A 35 2.52 26.57 -9.67
C GLY A 35 1.70 26.63 -8.39
N ALA A 36 0.67 25.78 -8.27
CA ALA A 36 -0.15 25.68 -7.05
C ALA A 36 0.68 25.25 -5.83
N ALA A 37 1.52 24.22 -6.00
CA ALA A 37 2.41 23.75 -4.97
C ALA A 37 3.44 24.80 -4.52
N ALA A 38 3.99 25.57 -5.45
CA ALA A 38 4.93 26.67 -5.14
C ALA A 38 4.26 27.78 -4.32
N ALA A 39 3.05 28.21 -4.74
CA ALA A 39 2.29 29.22 -4.02
C ALA A 39 1.90 28.77 -2.60
N LEU A 40 1.53 27.50 -2.44
CA LEU A 40 1.18 26.92 -1.14
C LEU A 40 2.42 26.68 -0.27
N ALA A 41 3.56 26.27 -0.87
CA ALA A 41 4.83 26.08 -0.17
C ALA A 41 5.29 27.35 0.56
N ALA A 42 5.16 28.52 -0.08
CA ALA A 42 5.48 29.81 0.54
C ALA A 42 4.61 30.09 1.79
N ARG A 43 3.37 29.57 1.86
CA ARG A 43 2.45 29.77 2.99
C ARG A 43 2.74 28.84 4.17
N VAL A 44 3.53 27.80 3.98
CA VAL A 44 3.85 26.79 5.00
C VAL A 44 5.35 26.66 5.30
N ALA A 45 6.19 27.48 4.68
CA ALA A 45 7.64 27.40 4.82
C ALA A 45 8.14 27.63 6.26
N ASP A 46 7.36 28.31 7.09
CA ASP A 46 7.62 28.55 8.52
C ASP A 46 7.13 27.42 9.44
N ALA A 47 6.42 26.43 8.88
CA ALA A 47 5.87 25.35 9.67
C ALA A 47 6.94 24.29 9.99
N GLY A 48 6.98 23.85 11.25
CA GLY A 48 7.83 22.72 11.61
C GLY A 48 7.33 21.39 11.02
N ARG A 49 6.02 21.20 10.99
CA ARG A 49 5.29 20.08 10.36
C ARG A 49 3.90 20.55 9.96
N VAL A 50 3.33 19.93 8.93
CA VAL A 50 1.96 20.21 8.51
C VAL A 50 1.12 18.94 8.50
N ALA A 51 -0.08 19.01 9.08
CA ALA A 51 -1.09 17.98 8.89
C ALA A 51 -1.71 18.14 7.50
N VAL A 52 -1.96 17.05 6.80
CA VAL A 52 -2.70 17.04 5.54
C VAL A 52 -3.96 16.22 5.74
N TRP A 53 -5.13 16.84 5.58
CA TRP A 53 -6.41 16.13 5.62
C TRP A 53 -6.57 15.32 4.33
N ALA A 54 -6.13 14.06 4.36
CA ALA A 54 -5.84 13.27 3.18
C ALA A 54 -7.09 12.61 2.58
N THR A 55 -8.04 13.43 2.14
CA THR A 55 -9.17 13.01 1.29
C THR A 55 -8.66 12.59 -0.09
N PRO A 56 -9.37 11.70 -0.82
CA PRO A 56 -8.97 11.27 -2.16
C PRO A 56 -9.30 12.34 -3.21
N THR A 57 -8.62 13.48 -3.12
CA THR A 57 -8.84 14.67 -3.94
C THR A 57 -7.52 15.29 -4.42
N PRO A 58 -7.53 16.11 -5.46
CA PRO A 58 -6.32 16.79 -5.94
C PRO A 58 -5.73 17.76 -4.92
N GLU A 59 -6.53 18.31 -4.00
CA GLU A 59 -6.08 19.17 -2.89
C GLU A 59 -5.06 18.45 -2.01
N THR A 60 -5.28 17.17 -1.71
CA THR A 60 -4.30 16.33 -0.98
C THR A 60 -2.97 16.24 -1.73
N VAL A 61 -3.01 16.08 -3.05
CA VAL A 61 -1.78 16.02 -3.87
C VAL A 61 -1.05 17.35 -3.82
N ILE A 62 -1.76 18.47 -4.05
CA ILE A 62 -1.17 19.83 -3.99
C ILE A 62 -0.54 20.06 -2.61
N ALA A 63 -1.25 19.70 -1.52
CA ALA A 63 -0.80 19.87 -0.15
C ALA A 63 0.50 19.12 0.14
N VAL A 64 0.57 17.84 -0.25
CA VAL A 64 1.78 17.03 -0.03
C VAL A 64 2.95 17.53 -0.87
N VAL A 65 2.74 17.82 -2.16
CA VAL A 65 3.79 18.35 -3.04
C VAL A 65 4.31 19.70 -2.53
N ALA A 66 3.41 20.57 -2.04
CA ALA A 66 3.77 21.86 -1.46
C ALA A 66 4.62 21.71 -0.18
N ALA A 67 4.23 20.81 0.72
CA ALA A 67 4.98 20.52 1.94
C ALA A 67 6.39 19.99 1.60
N LEU A 68 6.49 19.04 0.67
CA LEU A 68 7.76 18.53 0.18
C LEU A 68 8.62 19.63 -0.45
N ARG A 69 8.02 20.52 -1.24
CA ARG A 69 8.72 21.66 -1.87
C ARG A 69 9.20 22.68 -0.82
N ALA A 70 8.42 22.89 0.24
CA ALA A 70 8.81 23.76 1.35
C ALA A 70 9.88 23.16 2.28
N GLY A 71 10.24 21.89 2.11
CA GLY A 71 11.13 21.18 3.05
C GLY A 71 10.46 20.83 4.39
N VAL A 72 9.13 20.87 4.45
CA VAL A 72 8.33 20.66 5.65
C VAL A 72 7.77 19.24 5.66
N PRO A 73 7.98 18.44 6.71
CA PRO A 73 7.38 17.09 6.80
C PRO A 73 5.86 17.15 6.80
N ALA A 74 5.22 16.39 5.90
CA ALA A 74 3.77 16.24 5.88
C ALA A 74 3.31 15.04 6.71
N VAL A 75 2.23 15.24 7.47
CA VAL A 75 1.55 14.21 8.27
C VAL A 75 0.18 13.95 7.62
N PRO A 76 0.07 12.95 6.73
CA PRO A 76 -1.21 12.63 6.09
C PRO A 76 -2.15 11.96 7.11
N LEU A 77 -3.30 12.59 7.35
CA LEU A 77 -4.32 12.15 8.30
C LEU A 77 -5.44 11.39 7.57
N ASN A 78 -5.84 10.26 8.11
CA ASN A 78 -7.02 9.54 7.64
C ASN A 78 -8.30 10.31 8.05
N PRO A 79 -9.15 10.74 7.11
CA PRO A 79 -10.39 11.45 7.42
C PRO A 79 -11.41 10.67 8.26
N ARG A 80 -11.22 9.35 8.39
CA ARG A 80 -12.06 8.45 9.20
C ARG A 80 -11.46 8.10 10.57
N THR A 81 -10.32 8.69 10.91
CA THR A 81 -9.69 8.45 12.22
C THR A 81 -10.60 8.92 13.34
N GLY A 82 -10.83 8.07 14.34
CA GLY A 82 -11.62 8.42 15.53
C GLY A 82 -10.94 9.49 16.40
N GLU A 83 -11.72 10.23 17.17
CA GLU A 83 -11.24 11.38 17.97
C GLU A 83 -10.05 11.05 18.87
N ARG A 84 -10.07 9.91 19.57
CA ARG A 84 -8.99 9.52 20.50
C ARG A 84 -7.68 9.28 19.76
N GLU A 85 -7.75 8.61 18.63
CA GLU A 85 -6.58 8.31 17.79
C GLU A 85 -6.05 9.59 17.15
N LEU A 86 -6.94 10.44 16.62
CA LEU A 86 -6.58 11.72 16.04
C LEU A 86 -5.91 12.63 17.11
N ALA A 87 -6.45 12.69 18.32
CA ALA A 87 -5.86 13.47 19.41
C ALA A 87 -4.43 12.97 19.75
N HIS A 88 -4.23 11.65 19.75
CA HIS A 88 -2.89 11.07 19.93
C HIS A 88 -1.94 11.48 18.80
N ILE A 89 -2.36 11.33 17.54
CA ILE A 89 -1.54 11.68 16.37
C ILE A 89 -1.15 13.16 16.39
N LEU A 90 -2.09 14.04 16.70
CA LEU A 90 -1.83 15.48 16.77
C LEU A 90 -0.89 15.86 17.92
N ALA A 91 -1.05 15.24 19.09
CA ALA A 91 -0.17 15.48 20.23
C ALA A 91 1.27 15.00 19.96
N ASP A 92 1.42 13.83 19.30
CA ASP A 92 2.73 13.24 19.02
C ASP A 92 3.43 13.94 17.84
N SER A 93 2.72 14.22 16.74
CA SER A 93 3.30 14.89 15.57
C SER A 93 3.44 16.40 15.70
N ALA A 94 2.68 17.03 16.59
CA ALA A 94 2.69 18.46 16.87
C ALA A 94 2.74 19.36 15.60
N PRO A 95 1.80 19.21 14.64
CA PRO A 95 1.78 20.03 13.45
C PRO A 95 1.36 21.48 13.82
N THR A 96 1.88 22.47 13.09
CA THR A 96 1.54 23.88 13.31
C THR A 96 0.44 24.40 12.39
N ALA A 97 0.13 23.66 11.32
CA ALA A 97 -0.94 23.97 10.38
C ALA A 97 -1.60 22.70 9.87
N VAL A 98 -2.85 22.83 9.41
CA VAL A 98 -3.58 21.80 8.66
C VAL A 98 -3.91 22.30 7.26
N LEU A 99 -3.54 21.50 6.26
CA LEU A 99 -3.87 21.71 4.86
C LEU A 99 -5.10 20.86 4.52
N ALA A 100 -6.14 21.52 4.00
CA ALA A 100 -7.41 20.86 3.70
C ALA A 100 -8.11 21.55 2.54
N GLY A 101 -8.96 20.85 1.82
CA GLY A 101 -9.81 21.40 0.77
C GLY A 101 -10.83 22.43 1.31
N PRO A 102 -11.41 23.25 0.44
CA PRO A 102 -12.39 24.26 0.87
C PRO A 102 -13.64 23.61 1.48
N ASP A 103 -14.06 22.48 0.91
CA ASP A 103 -15.28 21.77 1.30
C ASP A 103 -15.05 20.72 2.41
N ASP A 104 -13.78 20.54 2.88
CA ASP A 104 -13.46 19.58 3.92
C ASP A 104 -14.00 20.04 5.29
N VAL A 105 -14.78 19.18 5.92
CA VAL A 105 -15.23 19.34 7.30
C VAL A 105 -14.17 18.74 8.22
N LEU A 106 -13.51 19.59 9.00
CA LEU A 106 -12.47 19.17 9.92
C LEU A 106 -13.05 18.85 11.30
N PRO A 107 -12.62 17.77 11.97
CA PRO A 107 -13.00 17.49 13.34
C PRO A 107 -12.42 18.55 14.32
N SER A 108 -13.10 18.74 15.46
CA SER A 108 -12.78 19.77 16.46
C SER A 108 -11.32 19.79 16.91
N GLY A 109 -10.65 18.63 16.93
CA GLY A 109 -9.22 18.51 17.25
C GLY A 109 -8.31 19.32 16.33
N LEU A 110 -8.70 19.52 15.07
CA LEU A 110 -7.94 20.28 14.07
C LEU A 110 -8.28 21.77 14.03
N GLU A 111 -9.37 22.22 14.66
CA GLU A 111 -9.79 23.63 14.67
C GLU A 111 -8.78 24.57 15.35
N ARG A 112 -7.94 24.01 16.21
CA ARG A 112 -6.89 24.75 16.93
C ARG A 112 -5.66 25.03 16.07
N LEU A 113 -5.51 24.34 14.95
CA LEU A 113 -4.41 24.54 14.01
C LEU A 113 -4.72 25.65 13.03
N ARG A 114 -3.71 26.35 12.55
CA ARG A 114 -3.85 27.29 11.43
C ARG A 114 -4.33 26.51 10.19
N ARG A 115 -5.58 26.71 9.79
CA ARG A 115 -6.11 26.14 8.54
C ARG A 115 -5.51 26.85 7.35
N VAL A 116 -4.93 26.09 6.44
CA VAL A 116 -4.45 26.56 5.13
C VAL A 116 -5.31 25.88 4.07
N THR A 117 -6.23 26.64 3.49
CA THR A 117 -7.12 26.12 2.45
C THR A 117 -6.34 25.87 1.16
N VAL A 118 -6.55 24.72 0.57
CA VAL A 118 -6.00 24.25 -0.71
C VAL A 118 -7.17 24.11 -1.67
N ASP A 119 -7.21 24.89 -2.75
CA ASP A 119 -8.27 24.83 -3.75
C ASP A 119 -7.69 24.49 -5.14
N ALA A 120 -7.99 23.28 -5.60
CA ALA A 120 -7.54 22.82 -6.91
C ALA A 120 -8.25 23.52 -8.07
N ARG A 121 -9.45 24.08 -7.85
CA ARG A 121 -10.18 24.84 -8.87
C ARG A 121 -9.48 26.16 -9.18
N GLU A 122 -8.90 26.81 -8.15
CA GLU A 122 -8.07 28.01 -8.36
C GLU A 122 -6.80 27.68 -9.17
N ALA A 123 -6.22 26.48 -8.94
CA ALA A 123 -5.08 26.02 -9.72
C ALA A 123 -5.43 25.78 -11.20
N VAL A 124 -6.64 25.31 -11.50
CA VAL A 124 -7.14 25.15 -12.89
C VAL A 124 -7.45 26.47 -13.55
N ALA A 125 -8.02 27.42 -12.83
CA ALA A 125 -8.44 28.73 -13.36
C ALA A 125 -7.25 29.71 -13.57
N GLY A 126 -6.11 29.47 -12.91
CA GLY A 126 -4.93 30.32 -13.01
C GLY A 126 -4.23 30.20 -14.37
N PRO A 127 -3.46 31.23 -14.80
CA PRO A 127 -2.67 31.16 -16.02
C PRO A 127 -1.59 30.07 -15.89
N GLU A 128 -1.38 29.31 -16.96
CA GLU A 128 -0.34 28.25 -17.03
C GLU A 128 1.10 28.80 -16.81
N GLU A 129 1.32 30.08 -17.06
CA GLU A 129 2.60 30.78 -16.97
C GLU A 129 3.07 31.10 -15.54
N ARG A 130 2.26 30.85 -14.48
CA ARG A 130 2.71 31.09 -13.09
C ARG A 130 3.83 30.17 -12.61
N ALA A 131 4.28 29.23 -13.42
CA ALA A 131 5.46 28.41 -13.16
C ALA A 131 6.77 29.20 -12.97
N GLY A 132 6.80 30.49 -13.36
CA GLY A 132 7.97 31.37 -13.25
C GLY A 132 7.98 32.35 -12.07
N VAL A 133 6.92 32.44 -11.26
CA VAL A 133 6.83 33.40 -10.14
C VAL A 133 7.18 32.71 -8.81
N GLY A 134 8.40 32.27 -8.68
CA GLY A 134 9.03 31.80 -7.45
C GLY A 134 10.34 32.53 -7.16
N ALA A 135 10.42 33.83 -7.49
CA ALA A 135 11.59 34.68 -7.28
C ALA A 135 11.89 35.00 -5.80
N GLY A 136 11.41 34.22 -4.86
CA GLY A 136 11.65 34.39 -3.41
C GLY A 136 12.17 33.16 -2.67
N LEU A 137 12.23 31.98 -3.32
CA LEU A 137 12.78 30.76 -2.73
C LEU A 137 14.06 30.29 -3.46
N GLU A 138 14.76 31.18 -4.15
CA GLU A 138 16.03 30.88 -4.83
C GLU A 138 17.16 30.44 -3.86
N GLY A 139 16.93 30.48 -2.55
CA GLY A 139 17.93 30.08 -1.54
C GLY A 139 18.09 28.58 -1.31
N ASN A 140 17.17 27.72 -1.82
CA ASN A 140 17.26 26.28 -1.55
C ASN A 140 17.00 25.39 -2.80
N ALA A 141 17.10 25.91 -3.99
CA ALA A 141 16.80 25.20 -5.24
C ALA A 141 17.88 24.18 -5.70
N GLY A 142 18.86 23.83 -4.87
CA GLY A 142 20.02 23.08 -5.35
C GLY A 142 20.33 21.74 -4.70
N VAL A 143 20.07 21.56 -3.41
CA VAL A 143 20.43 20.31 -2.71
C VAL A 143 19.37 20.01 -1.65
N GLU A 144 18.46 19.08 -1.96
CA GLU A 144 17.61 18.52 -0.92
C GLU A 144 18.46 17.62 -0.02
N ASP A 145 18.38 17.84 1.31
CA ASP A 145 18.95 16.91 2.26
C ASP A 145 18.21 15.56 2.15
N PRO A 146 18.88 14.48 1.75
CA PRO A 146 18.24 13.18 1.57
C PRO A 146 17.75 12.59 2.89
N GLU A 147 18.31 12.98 4.02
CA GLU A 147 17.92 12.53 5.35
C GLU A 147 16.79 13.38 5.97
N ALA A 148 16.47 14.52 5.36
CA ALA A 148 15.33 15.32 5.79
C ALA A 148 14.03 14.51 5.70
N ALA A 149 13.20 14.62 6.75
CA ALA A 149 11.90 13.96 6.78
C ALA A 149 11.00 14.50 5.67
N ALA A 150 10.49 13.62 4.82
CA ALA A 150 9.50 13.93 3.80
C ALA A 150 8.08 13.79 4.34
N LEU A 151 7.81 12.65 4.98
CA LEU A 151 6.51 12.27 5.47
C LEU A 151 6.62 11.66 6.87
N ILE A 152 5.58 11.82 7.68
CA ILE A 152 5.40 11.08 8.93
C ILE A 152 4.08 10.34 8.81
N VAL A 153 4.14 9.03 8.61
CA VAL A 153 2.97 8.19 8.38
C VAL A 153 2.67 7.36 9.62
N TYR A 154 1.47 7.52 10.18
CA TYR A 154 1.07 6.77 11.36
C TYR A 154 0.61 5.37 11.01
N THR A 155 1.13 4.39 11.77
CA THR A 155 0.77 2.98 11.62
C THR A 155 -0.05 2.55 12.83
N SER A 156 -1.14 1.83 12.58
CA SER A 156 -1.86 1.12 13.63
C SER A 156 -0.97 -0.04 14.11
N GLY A 157 -0.15 0.21 15.11
CA GLY A 157 0.70 -0.82 15.70
C GLY A 157 -0.12 -2.03 16.18
N THR A 158 0.47 -3.22 16.11
CA THR A 158 -0.17 -4.44 16.62
C THR A 158 -0.40 -4.41 18.15
N THR A 159 0.29 -3.51 18.84
CA THR A 159 0.18 -3.32 20.30
C THR A 159 0.36 -1.84 20.64
N GLY A 160 -0.68 -1.23 21.24
CA GLY A 160 -0.62 0.15 21.72
C GLY A 160 -1.07 1.22 20.70
N PRO A 161 -0.89 2.51 21.03
CA PRO A 161 -1.28 3.62 20.17
C PRO A 161 -0.47 3.65 18.87
N PRO A 162 -1.00 4.28 17.80
CA PRO A 162 -0.30 4.44 16.55
C PRO A 162 1.08 5.10 16.72
N LYS A 163 2.05 4.68 15.93
CA LYS A 163 3.40 5.24 15.90
C LYS A 163 3.65 5.96 14.59
N GLY A 164 4.21 7.16 14.62
CA GLY A 164 4.58 7.93 13.45
C GLY A 164 5.91 7.44 12.88
N ALA A 165 5.89 6.76 11.74
CA ALA A 165 7.10 6.39 11.01
C ALA A 165 7.63 7.61 10.25
N VAL A 166 8.86 8.02 10.53
CA VAL A 166 9.52 9.16 9.88
C VAL A 166 10.21 8.67 8.61
N LEU A 167 9.66 9.04 7.47
CA LEU A 167 10.17 8.66 6.15
C LEU A 167 11.06 9.75 5.59
N PRO A 168 12.37 9.54 5.46
CA PRO A 168 13.28 10.52 4.86
C PRO A 168 13.12 10.54 3.33
N ARG A 169 13.52 11.64 2.70
CA ARG A 169 13.50 11.80 1.24
C ARG A 169 14.24 10.68 0.52
N ARG A 170 15.38 10.26 1.07
CA ARG A 170 16.17 9.12 0.59
C ARG A 170 15.31 7.85 0.47
N ALA A 171 14.57 7.51 1.52
CA ALA A 171 13.82 6.26 1.52
C ALA A 171 12.71 6.26 0.45
N VAL A 172 12.01 7.39 0.31
CA VAL A 172 10.97 7.53 -0.72
C VAL A 172 11.58 7.45 -2.12
N ALA A 173 12.66 8.18 -2.38
CA ALA A 173 13.33 8.17 -3.67
C ALA A 173 13.87 6.78 -4.03
N ALA A 174 14.63 6.15 -3.12
CA ALA A 174 15.23 4.83 -3.34
C ALA A 174 14.17 3.75 -3.64
N SER A 175 13.05 3.77 -2.89
CA SER A 175 11.97 2.81 -3.11
C SER A 175 11.30 3.01 -4.48
N LEU A 176 11.06 4.26 -4.89
CA LEU A 176 10.47 4.55 -6.20
C LEU A 176 11.42 4.23 -7.35
N ASP A 177 12.74 4.48 -7.19
CA ASP A 177 13.74 4.16 -8.20
C ASP A 177 13.93 2.65 -8.37
N ALA A 178 13.89 1.89 -7.26
CA ALA A 178 13.93 0.44 -7.31
C ALA A 178 12.69 -0.17 -8.01
N LEU A 179 11.52 0.47 -7.88
CA LEU A 179 10.32 0.08 -8.61
C LEU A 179 10.36 0.49 -10.08
N GLU A 180 11.04 1.59 -10.43
CA GLU A 180 11.30 1.95 -11.82
C GLU A 180 12.07 0.83 -12.53
N ASP A 181 13.17 0.36 -11.92
CA ASP A 181 13.95 -0.74 -12.45
C ASP A 181 13.10 -2.03 -12.57
N ALA A 182 12.38 -2.40 -11.51
CA ALA A 182 11.60 -3.64 -11.49
C ALA A 182 10.43 -3.64 -12.48
N TRP A 183 9.79 -2.50 -12.73
CA TRP A 183 8.56 -2.40 -13.49
C TRP A 183 8.71 -1.72 -14.86
N GLY A 184 9.91 -1.25 -15.21
CA GLY A 184 10.12 -0.41 -16.37
C GLY A 184 9.23 0.83 -16.34
N TRP A 185 9.05 1.42 -15.16
CA TRP A 185 8.12 2.53 -14.96
C TRP A 185 8.67 3.81 -15.56
N SER A 186 7.91 4.46 -16.43
CA SER A 186 8.36 5.61 -17.20
C SER A 186 7.39 6.80 -17.15
N GLY A 187 7.80 7.89 -17.76
CA GLY A 187 6.96 9.07 -17.92
C GLY A 187 5.77 8.90 -18.86
N ASP A 188 5.73 7.84 -19.66
CA ASP A 188 4.60 7.54 -20.54
C ASP A 188 3.48 6.79 -19.84
N ASP A 189 3.71 6.37 -18.58
CA ASP A 189 2.73 5.62 -17.83
C ASP A 189 1.62 6.50 -17.25
N VAL A 190 0.41 5.98 -17.35
CA VAL A 190 -0.79 6.53 -16.74
C VAL A 190 -1.29 5.53 -15.70
N LEU A 191 -1.04 5.85 -14.43
CA LEU A 191 -1.43 5.01 -13.31
C LEU A 191 -2.87 5.27 -12.90
N VAL A 192 -3.68 4.21 -12.85
CA VAL A 192 -5.05 4.22 -12.34
C VAL A 192 -5.09 3.58 -10.95
N HIS A 193 -5.73 4.20 -9.99
CA HIS A 193 -6.01 3.59 -8.68
C HIS A 193 -7.14 4.28 -7.90
N ALA A 194 -7.60 3.62 -6.82
CA ALA A 194 -8.57 4.14 -5.85
C ALA A 194 -8.07 3.99 -4.40
N LEU A 195 -6.74 4.01 -4.22
CA LEU A 195 -6.11 3.75 -2.92
C LEU A 195 -6.18 5.01 -2.03
N PRO A 196 -6.32 4.85 -0.70
CA PRO A 196 -6.32 5.98 0.23
C PRO A 196 -5.00 6.76 0.20
N LEU A 197 -5.08 8.11 0.21
CA LEU A 197 -3.93 9.00 0.10
C LEU A 197 -3.23 9.28 1.45
N PHE A 198 -3.64 8.64 2.53
CA PHE A 198 -2.96 8.68 3.84
C PHE A 198 -2.07 7.46 4.10
N HIS A 199 -1.96 6.54 3.14
CA HIS A 199 -1.09 5.36 3.21
C HIS A 199 0.00 5.38 2.15
N VAL A 200 1.12 4.73 2.46
CA VAL A 200 2.28 4.63 1.57
C VAL A 200 1.93 4.10 0.18
N HIS A 201 1.02 3.12 0.08
CA HIS A 201 0.60 2.55 -1.20
C HIS A 201 -0.10 3.59 -2.09
N GLY A 202 -1.09 4.29 -1.57
CA GLY A 202 -1.83 5.30 -2.34
C GLY A 202 -1.05 6.60 -2.51
N LEU A 203 -0.34 7.07 -1.47
CA LEU A 203 0.34 8.35 -1.51
C LEU A 203 1.73 8.25 -2.14
N ILE A 204 2.58 7.35 -1.66
CA ILE A 204 3.97 7.30 -2.16
C ILE A 204 4.00 6.61 -3.52
N LEU A 205 3.50 5.39 -3.63
CA LEU A 205 3.52 4.70 -4.91
C LEU A 205 2.50 5.30 -5.88
N GLY A 206 1.27 5.56 -5.41
CA GLY A 206 0.17 5.99 -6.26
C GLY A 206 0.23 7.45 -6.71
N VAL A 207 0.81 8.36 -5.92
CA VAL A 207 0.92 9.78 -6.26
C VAL A 207 2.36 10.16 -6.58
N LEU A 208 3.29 9.97 -5.61
CA LEU A 208 4.67 10.43 -5.80
C LEU A 208 5.41 9.60 -6.86
N GLY A 209 5.03 8.34 -7.05
CA GLY A 209 5.61 7.46 -8.08
C GLY A 209 5.46 8.03 -9.50
N PRO A 210 4.23 8.20 -10.02
CA PRO A 210 4.02 8.81 -11.33
C PRO A 210 4.68 10.18 -11.44
N LEU A 211 4.49 11.05 -10.43
CA LEU A 211 5.02 12.42 -10.46
C LEU A 211 6.56 12.47 -10.48
N ARG A 212 7.24 11.51 -9.85
CA ARG A 212 8.70 11.40 -9.91
C ARG A 212 9.20 11.05 -11.31
N ARG A 213 8.40 10.27 -12.08
CA ARG A 213 8.75 9.78 -13.43
C ARG A 213 8.26 10.69 -14.56
N GLY A 214 7.50 11.73 -14.25
CA GLY A 214 6.84 12.54 -15.26
C GLY A 214 5.63 11.85 -15.90
N GLY A 215 5.11 10.77 -15.33
CA GLY A 215 3.89 10.09 -15.74
C GLY A 215 2.62 10.76 -15.24
N SER A 216 1.49 10.09 -15.34
CA SER A 216 0.19 10.62 -14.90
C SER A 216 -0.45 9.73 -13.87
N LEU A 217 -1.22 10.35 -12.96
CA LEU A 217 -2.12 9.68 -12.03
C LEU A 217 -3.57 9.95 -12.42
N ARG A 218 -4.40 8.89 -12.47
CA ARG A 218 -5.86 8.97 -12.54
C ARG A 218 -6.47 8.28 -11.32
N HIS A 219 -6.96 9.08 -10.39
CA HIS A 219 -7.56 8.58 -9.16
C HIS A 219 -9.07 8.46 -9.29
N LEU A 220 -9.60 7.26 -9.03
CA LEU A 220 -11.02 6.95 -9.20
C LEU A 220 -11.94 7.57 -8.11
N GLY A 221 -11.37 8.18 -7.06
CA GLY A 221 -12.11 8.58 -5.87
C GLY A 221 -12.58 7.33 -5.10
N LYS A 222 -13.67 6.72 -5.58
CA LYS A 222 -14.19 5.44 -5.07
C LYS A 222 -13.94 4.32 -6.09
N PHE A 223 -13.50 3.17 -5.60
CA PHE A 223 -13.30 1.99 -6.45
C PHE A 223 -14.61 1.48 -7.05
N SER A 224 -14.59 1.20 -8.36
CA SER A 224 -15.62 0.45 -9.08
C SER A 224 -15.03 -0.22 -10.33
N ALA A 225 -15.57 -1.36 -10.74
CA ALA A 225 -15.14 -2.04 -11.97
C ALA A 225 -15.37 -1.15 -13.20
N GLY A 226 -16.52 -0.46 -13.30
CA GLY A 226 -16.80 0.48 -14.37
C GLY A 226 -15.84 1.67 -14.41
N GLY A 227 -15.37 2.16 -13.25
CA GLY A 227 -14.33 3.19 -13.17
C GLY A 227 -13.00 2.71 -13.71
N VAL A 228 -12.58 1.50 -13.33
CA VAL A 228 -11.35 0.86 -13.85
C VAL A 228 -11.45 0.68 -15.37
N THR A 229 -12.57 0.13 -15.85
CA THR A 229 -12.83 -0.07 -17.29
C THR A 229 -12.69 1.23 -18.07
N ARG A 230 -13.31 2.31 -17.59
CA ARG A 230 -13.28 3.63 -18.26
C ARG A 230 -11.86 4.20 -18.31
N GLU A 231 -11.14 4.23 -17.18
CA GLU A 231 -9.84 4.90 -17.14
C GLU A 231 -8.74 4.08 -17.86
N LEU A 232 -8.74 2.75 -17.75
CA LEU A 232 -7.84 1.92 -18.54
C LEU A 232 -8.19 1.98 -20.03
N GLY A 233 -9.49 1.91 -20.39
CA GLY A 233 -9.95 2.02 -21.76
C GLY A 233 -9.70 3.38 -22.42
N SER A 234 -9.44 4.43 -21.63
CA SER A 234 -9.10 5.77 -22.11
C SER A 234 -7.60 6.10 -22.02
N GLY A 235 -6.75 5.06 -22.00
CA GLY A 235 -5.29 5.20 -22.06
C GLY A 235 -4.57 5.04 -20.72
N GLY A 236 -5.23 4.53 -19.67
CA GLY A 236 -4.54 4.05 -18.48
C GLY A 236 -3.65 2.86 -18.81
N THR A 237 -2.40 2.88 -18.34
CA THR A 237 -1.40 1.82 -18.63
C THR A 237 -1.13 0.92 -17.45
N MET A 238 -1.41 1.38 -16.24
CA MET A 238 -1.14 0.67 -15.00
C MET A 238 -2.35 0.72 -14.06
N LEU A 239 -2.58 -0.36 -13.32
CA LEU A 239 -3.59 -0.41 -12.25
C LEU A 239 -2.93 -0.84 -10.94
N PHE A 240 -3.03 0.01 -9.90
CA PHE A 240 -2.65 -0.38 -8.55
C PHE A 240 -3.91 -0.65 -7.72
N GLY A 241 -3.91 -1.78 -7.03
CA GLY A 241 -5.01 -2.20 -6.19
C GLY A 241 -4.58 -3.02 -4.98
N VAL A 242 -5.55 -3.37 -4.18
CA VAL A 242 -5.43 -4.34 -3.09
C VAL A 242 -6.21 -5.60 -3.44
N PRO A 243 -5.98 -6.75 -2.79
CA PRO A 243 -6.63 -8.01 -3.13
C PRO A 243 -8.16 -7.92 -3.24
N THR A 244 -8.81 -7.19 -2.34
CA THR A 244 -10.28 -7.03 -2.38
C THR A 244 -10.78 -6.27 -3.62
N MET A 245 -9.96 -5.39 -4.20
CA MET A 245 -10.30 -4.74 -5.47
C MET A 245 -10.18 -5.72 -6.62
N TYR A 246 -9.10 -6.48 -6.68
CA TYR A 246 -8.89 -7.51 -7.71
C TYR A 246 -9.92 -8.64 -7.62
N HIS A 247 -10.30 -9.05 -6.41
CA HIS A 247 -11.39 -10.00 -6.20
C HIS A 247 -12.72 -9.51 -6.83
N ARG A 248 -13.10 -8.24 -6.59
CA ARG A 248 -14.29 -7.65 -7.20
C ARG A 248 -14.21 -7.53 -8.73
N LEU A 249 -13.01 -7.30 -9.28
CA LEU A 249 -12.82 -7.35 -10.73
C LEU A 249 -12.98 -8.79 -11.26
N ALA A 250 -12.43 -9.77 -10.55
CA ALA A 250 -12.58 -11.17 -10.88
C ALA A 250 -14.05 -11.63 -10.85
N GLU A 251 -14.84 -11.18 -9.85
CA GLU A 251 -16.29 -11.46 -9.81
C GLU A 251 -17.02 -10.97 -11.08
N VAL A 252 -16.69 -9.77 -11.59
CA VAL A 252 -17.27 -9.27 -12.84
C VAL A 252 -16.81 -10.10 -14.03
N LEU A 253 -15.57 -10.57 -14.05
CA LEU A 253 -15.02 -11.40 -15.12
C LEU A 253 -15.60 -12.82 -15.18
N ASP A 254 -16.22 -13.32 -14.11
CA ASP A 254 -16.91 -14.61 -14.08
C ASP A 254 -18.24 -14.62 -14.84
N ALA A 255 -18.80 -13.45 -15.15
CA ALA A 255 -19.99 -13.38 -15.97
C ALA A 255 -19.77 -14.05 -17.33
N PRO A 256 -20.82 -14.60 -17.99
CA PRO A 256 -20.68 -15.25 -19.29
C PRO A 256 -20.01 -14.34 -20.33
N ALA A 257 -19.13 -14.94 -21.16
CA ALA A 257 -18.53 -14.23 -22.28
C ALA A 257 -19.63 -13.68 -23.22
N GLY A 258 -19.44 -12.45 -23.72
CA GLY A 258 -20.47 -11.72 -24.47
C GLY A 258 -21.32 -10.77 -23.62
N THR A 259 -21.14 -10.78 -22.30
CA THR A 259 -21.75 -9.75 -21.43
C THR A 259 -20.96 -8.45 -21.58
N THR A 260 -21.65 -7.34 -21.90
CA THR A 260 -21.01 -6.04 -22.21
C THR A 260 -20.05 -5.57 -21.13
N GLU A 261 -20.44 -5.65 -19.85
CA GLU A 261 -19.61 -5.19 -18.72
C GLU A 261 -18.35 -6.08 -18.55
N ARG A 262 -18.51 -7.39 -18.63
CA ARG A 262 -17.41 -8.36 -18.55
C ARG A 262 -16.40 -8.16 -19.67
N ASP A 263 -16.86 -8.06 -20.91
CA ASP A 263 -15.97 -7.97 -22.06
C ASP A 263 -15.26 -6.61 -22.14
N ALA A 264 -15.95 -5.53 -21.75
CA ALA A 264 -15.34 -4.21 -21.63
C ALA A 264 -14.24 -4.20 -20.55
N LEU A 265 -14.50 -4.79 -19.38
CA LEU A 265 -13.50 -4.91 -18.30
C LEU A 265 -12.33 -5.79 -18.71
N ALA A 266 -12.59 -6.96 -19.33
CA ALA A 266 -11.56 -7.86 -19.80
C ALA A 266 -10.64 -7.18 -20.82
N GLY A 267 -11.22 -6.45 -21.79
CA GLY A 267 -10.46 -5.67 -22.77
C GLY A 267 -9.62 -4.56 -22.14
N ALA A 268 -10.20 -3.83 -21.18
CA ALA A 268 -9.50 -2.77 -20.47
C ALA A 268 -8.31 -3.30 -19.64
N LEU A 269 -8.49 -4.38 -18.89
CA LEU A 269 -7.40 -5.03 -18.15
C LEU A 269 -6.35 -5.63 -19.08
N ALA A 270 -6.76 -6.23 -20.22
CA ALA A 270 -5.84 -6.77 -21.21
C ALA A 270 -4.96 -5.69 -21.86
N SER A 271 -5.47 -4.45 -22.02
CA SER A 271 -4.71 -3.33 -22.56
C SER A 271 -3.70 -2.74 -21.58
N ALA A 272 -3.91 -2.91 -20.27
CA ALA A 272 -2.97 -2.43 -19.27
C ALA A 272 -1.64 -3.20 -19.39
N ARG A 273 -0.52 -2.47 -19.33
CA ARG A 273 0.80 -3.13 -19.33
C ARG A 273 1.17 -3.72 -17.97
N LEU A 274 0.61 -3.18 -16.87
CA LEU A 274 0.95 -3.62 -15.53
C LEU A 274 -0.25 -3.58 -14.58
N LEU A 275 -0.52 -4.71 -13.92
CA LEU A 275 -1.51 -4.85 -12.86
C LEU A 275 -0.77 -5.20 -11.56
N VAL A 276 -0.87 -4.36 -10.51
CA VAL A 276 -0.10 -4.52 -9.26
C VAL A 276 -1.02 -4.66 -8.07
N SER A 277 -0.85 -5.72 -7.29
CA SER A 277 -1.51 -5.93 -6.00
C SER A 277 -0.52 -5.80 -4.83
N GLY A 278 -1.02 -5.36 -3.70
CA GLY A 278 -0.23 -5.34 -2.47
C GLY A 278 -1.05 -5.00 -1.23
N SER A 279 -0.38 -4.84 -0.11
CA SER A 279 -0.91 -4.65 1.24
C SER A 279 -1.47 -5.91 1.90
N ALA A 280 -1.75 -6.97 1.15
CA ALA A 280 -2.06 -8.33 1.58
C ALA A 280 -1.77 -9.28 0.40
N ALA A 281 -1.74 -10.58 0.65
CA ALA A 281 -1.61 -11.59 -0.41
C ALA A 281 -2.87 -11.62 -1.28
N LEU A 282 -2.68 -11.66 -2.59
CA LEU A 282 -3.76 -11.91 -3.54
C LEU A 282 -4.00 -13.42 -3.63
N PRO A 283 -5.25 -13.91 -3.42
CA PRO A 283 -5.54 -15.33 -3.56
C PRO A 283 -5.15 -15.87 -4.93
N VAL A 284 -4.53 -17.04 -4.97
CA VAL A 284 -4.09 -17.70 -6.21
C VAL A 284 -5.26 -17.88 -7.19
N HIS A 285 -6.43 -18.22 -6.65
CA HIS A 285 -7.66 -18.33 -7.42
C HIS A 285 -8.02 -17.04 -8.19
N ASP A 286 -7.90 -15.87 -7.56
CA ASP A 286 -8.17 -14.58 -8.21
C ASP A 286 -7.11 -14.26 -9.29
N HIS A 287 -5.84 -14.61 -9.06
CA HIS A 287 -4.80 -14.53 -10.09
C HIS A 287 -5.18 -15.33 -11.34
N GLU A 288 -5.64 -16.57 -11.16
CA GLU A 288 -5.99 -17.47 -12.25
C GLU A 288 -7.21 -16.98 -13.04
N ARG A 289 -8.26 -16.52 -12.33
CA ARG A 289 -9.48 -15.96 -12.93
C ARG A 289 -9.16 -14.76 -13.82
N ILE A 290 -8.39 -13.81 -13.30
CA ILE A 290 -7.98 -12.62 -14.06
C ILE A 290 -7.12 -13.02 -15.25
N ALA A 291 -6.14 -13.89 -15.05
CA ALA A 291 -5.26 -14.33 -16.13
C ALA A 291 -6.02 -15.07 -17.24
N ALA A 292 -6.97 -15.94 -16.89
CA ALA A 292 -7.81 -16.66 -17.86
C ALA A 292 -8.69 -15.73 -18.68
N ALA A 293 -9.26 -14.68 -18.05
CA ALA A 293 -10.18 -13.75 -18.72
C ALA A 293 -9.46 -12.69 -19.58
N THR A 294 -8.23 -12.30 -19.21
CA THR A 294 -7.56 -11.11 -19.77
C THR A 294 -6.23 -11.41 -20.46
N GLY A 295 -5.64 -12.59 -20.24
CA GLY A 295 -4.26 -12.90 -20.63
C GLY A 295 -3.20 -12.14 -19.79
N ARG A 296 -3.60 -11.31 -18.82
CA ARG A 296 -2.70 -10.53 -17.95
C ARG A 296 -2.58 -11.17 -16.58
N ARG A 297 -1.38 -11.16 -16.04
CA ARG A 297 -1.12 -11.61 -14.68
C ARG A 297 -0.95 -10.38 -13.77
N VAL A 298 -1.56 -10.44 -12.61
CA VAL A 298 -1.32 -9.45 -11.54
C VAL A 298 0.04 -9.76 -10.93
N ILE A 299 0.87 -8.76 -10.73
CA ILE A 299 2.13 -8.91 -9.97
C ILE A 299 1.95 -8.43 -8.54
N GLU A 300 2.64 -9.08 -7.63
CA GLU A 300 2.62 -8.70 -6.21
C GLU A 300 3.92 -8.04 -5.79
N ARG A 301 3.82 -7.25 -4.74
CA ARG A 301 4.96 -6.64 -4.06
C ARG A 301 4.72 -6.66 -2.56
N TYR A 302 5.79 -6.67 -1.78
CA TYR A 302 5.76 -6.65 -0.33
C TYR A 302 6.53 -5.44 0.21
N GLY A 303 5.95 -4.85 1.23
CA GLY A 303 6.53 -3.76 1.99
C GLY A 303 5.60 -3.30 3.10
N MET A 304 6.09 -2.41 3.91
CA MET A 304 5.37 -1.82 5.05
C MET A 304 5.75 -0.35 5.19
N THR A 305 5.09 0.37 6.07
CA THR A 305 5.34 1.81 6.19
C THR A 305 6.79 2.12 6.53
N GLU A 306 7.39 1.35 7.41
CA GLU A 306 8.75 1.54 7.92
C GLU A 306 9.85 1.24 6.89
N THR A 307 9.55 0.41 5.90
CA THR A 307 10.53 -0.05 4.91
C THR A 307 10.16 0.29 3.48
N LEU A 308 9.00 0.94 3.27
CA LEU A 308 8.43 1.12 1.96
C LEU A 308 8.36 -0.22 1.20
N MET A 309 9.02 -0.35 0.04
CA MET A 309 8.97 -1.59 -0.73
C MET A 309 10.26 -2.41 -0.54
N ASN A 310 10.07 -3.67 -0.14
CA ASN A 310 11.17 -4.62 0.11
C ASN A 310 11.38 -5.55 -1.08
N THR A 311 10.29 -6.11 -1.61
CA THR A 311 10.31 -7.06 -2.72
C THR A 311 9.28 -6.69 -3.76
N GLY A 312 9.44 -7.19 -4.98
CA GLY A 312 8.48 -7.01 -6.05
C GLY A 312 8.72 -7.98 -7.20
N ILE A 313 7.64 -8.51 -7.76
CA ILE A 313 7.73 -9.27 -8.99
C ILE A 313 8.07 -8.28 -10.11
N ARG A 314 9.10 -8.59 -10.90
CA ARG A 314 9.52 -7.77 -12.04
C ARG A 314 8.51 -7.86 -13.18
N ALA A 315 8.33 -6.76 -13.94
CA ALA A 315 7.43 -6.72 -15.09
C ALA A 315 7.89 -7.64 -16.24
N ASP A 316 9.20 -7.85 -16.36
CA ASP A 316 9.85 -8.76 -17.31
C ASP A 316 10.11 -10.17 -16.72
N GLY A 317 9.75 -10.39 -15.45
CA GLY A 317 9.94 -11.65 -14.74
C GLY A 317 8.78 -12.64 -14.94
N VAL A 318 8.95 -13.82 -14.36
CA VAL A 318 7.90 -14.85 -14.35
C VAL A 318 7.00 -14.62 -13.13
N PRO A 319 5.73 -14.21 -13.30
CA PRO A 319 4.81 -14.09 -12.16
C PRO A 319 4.57 -15.46 -11.53
N ARG A 320 4.76 -15.54 -10.21
CA ARG A 320 4.53 -16.76 -9.41
C ARG A 320 3.47 -16.43 -8.35
N PRO A 321 2.20 -16.84 -8.57
CA PRO A 321 1.14 -16.64 -7.58
C PRO A 321 1.54 -17.16 -6.19
N GLY A 322 1.20 -16.42 -5.13
CA GLY A 322 1.59 -16.75 -3.77
C GLY A 322 2.99 -16.28 -3.36
N THR A 323 3.72 -15.61 -4.27
CA THR A 323 5.01 -14.97 -3.95
C THR A 323 4.94 -13.45 -4.17
N VAL A 324 5.84 -12.74 -3.53
CA VAL A 324 5.96 -11.26 -3.62
C VAL A 324 7.24 -10.82 -4.35
N GLY A 325 7.86 -11.75 -5.09
CA GLY A 325 9.08 -11.51 -5.87
C GLY A 325 10.37 -11.47 -5.06
N PRO A 326 11.49 -11.28 -5.73
CA PRO A 326 12.80 -11.13 -5.09
C PRO A 326 12.94 -9.74 -4.42
N PRO A 327 13.96 -9.53 -3.58
CA PRO A 327 14.31 -8.22 -3.07
C PRO A 327 14.53 -7.21 -4.20
N LEU A 328 14.03 -5.98 -4.00
CA LEU A 328 14.23 -4.89 -4.93
C LEU A 328 15.68 -4.37 -4.92
N ALA A 329 16.08 -3.66 -5.96
CA ALA A 329 17.41 -3.10 -6.06
C ALA A 329 17.78 -2.27 -4.82
N GLY A 330 18.93 -2.56 -4.22
CA GLY A 330 19.43 -1.91 -3.02
C GLY A 330 18.83 -2.42 -1.70
N VAL A 331 17.87 -3.36 -1.73
CA VAL A 331 17.31 -3.98 -0.54
C VAL A 331 17.99 -5.32 -0.29
N GLU A 332 18.54 -5.47 0.89
CA GLU A 332 19.02 -6.75 1.39
C GLU A 332 17.94 -7.40 2.25
N LEU A 333 17.74 -8.70 2.11
CA LEU A 333 16.78 -9.49 2.86
C LEU A 333 17.43 -10.75 3.40
N ARG A 334 17.15 -11.09 4.66
CA ARG A 334 17.53 -12.36 5.26
C ARG A 334 16.38 -12.95 6.07
N LEU A 335 16.40 -14.26 6.24
CA LEU A 335 15.52 -14.98 7.14
C LEU A 335 16.26 -15.36 8.39
N VAL A 336 15.63 -15.25 9.56
CA VAL A 336 16.24 -15.63 10.83
C VAL A 336 15.31 -16.46 11.70
N GLU A 337 15.88 -17.37 12.47
CA GLU A 337 15.21 -18.10 13.54
C GLU A 337 14.93 -17.21 14.76
N GLU A 338 14.22 -17.75 15.75
CA GLU A 338 13.90 -17.01 16.98
C GLU A 338 15.14 -16.67 17.81
N ASP A 339 16.19 -17.48 17.74
CA ASP A 339 17.49 -17.26 18.40
C ASP A 339 18.41 -16.30 17.64
N GLY A 340 18.00 -15.85 16.46
CA GLY A 340 18.77 -14.95 15.60
C GLY A 340 19.69 -15.66 14.59
N THR A 341 19.67 -16.99 14.51
CA THR A 341 20.41 -17.76 13.51
C THR A 341 19.89 -17.42 12.11
N VAL A 342 20.80 -17.06 11.20
CA VAL A 342 20.45 -16.80 9.79
C VAL A 342 20.18 -18.11 9.08
N LEU A 343 19.11 -18.14 8.28
CA LEU A 343 18.68 -19.30 7.51
C LEU A 343 19.07 -19.12 6.03
N ASP A 344 19.94 -20.00 5.54
CA ASP A 344 20.42 -20.00 4.15
C ASP A 344 19.74 -21.08 3.30
N ALA A 345 19.02 -22.02 3.91
CA ALA A 345 18.35 -23.11 3.19
C ALA A 345 17.11 -22.61 2.46
N ALA A 346 17.01 -22.89 1.16
CA ALA A 346 15.82 -22.59 0.37
C ALA A 346 14.57 -23.26 0.98
N GLY A 347 13.47 -22.52 1.08
CA GLY A 347 12.24 -22.98 1.70
C GLY A 347 12.21 -22.97 3.23
N ALA A 348 13.32 -22.61 3.90
CA ALA A 348 13.32 -22.44 5.35
C ALA A 348 12.34 -21.31 5.75
N ILE A 349 11.65 -21.50 6.88
CA ILE A 349 10.69 -20.54 7.41
C ILE A 349 11.35 -19.71 8.52
N GLY A 350 11.47 -18.41 8.31
CA GLY A 350 12.08 -17.49 9.28
C GLY A 350 11.46 -16.11 9.31
N GLU A 351 11.81 -15.33 10.33
CA GLU A 351 11.45 -13.90 10.38
C GLU A 351 12.23 -13.16 9.30
N ILE A 352 11.49 -12.37 8.50
CA ILE A 352 12.07 -11.51 7.48
C ILE A 352 12.74 -10.32 8.16
N GLN A 353 14.01 -10.13 7.90
CA GLN A 353 14.76 -8.92 8.25
C GLN A 353 15.27 -8.25 6.98
N VAL A 354 15.21 -6.92 6.95
CA VAL A 354 15.61 -6.15 5.77
C VAL A 354 16.58 -5.04 6.14
N ARG A 355 17.44 -4.67 5.18
CA ARG A 355 18.37 -3.55 5.25
C ARG A 355 18.45 -2.88 3.89
N GLY A 356 18.49 -1.55 3.85
CA GLY A 356 18.58 -0.82 2.59
C GLY A 356 18.27 0.67 2.70
N PRO A 357 18.43 1.41 1.60
CA PRO A 357 18.17 2.84 1.55
C PRO A 357 16.68 3.18 1.65
N ASN A 358 15.80 2.21 1.53
CA ASN A 358 14.33 2.33 1.61
C ASN A 358 13.79 2.42 3.04
N LEU A 359 14.63 2.25 4.07
CA LEU A 359 14.20 2.24 5.46
C LEU A 359 13.93 3.64 6.00
N PHE A 360 12.94 3.75 6.88
CA PHE A 360 12.62 4.93 7.65
C PHE A 360 13.79 5.35 8.58
N THR A 361 13.73 6.57 9.10
CA THR A 361 14.72 7.04 10.10
C THR A 361 14.44 6.46 11.48
N GLY A 362 13.17 6.23 11.79
CA GLY A 362 12.71 5.71 13.08
C GLY A 362 11.28 6.15 13.38
N TYR A 363 10.79 5.75 14.55
CA TYR A 363 9.50 6.20 15.05
C TYR A 363 9.63 7.55 15.75
N LEU A 364 8.77 8.50 15.38
CA LEU A 364 8.71 9.83 15.97
C LEU A 364 8.57 9.73 17.50
N ASN A 365 9.39 10.48 18.24
CA ASN A 365 9.40 10.52 19.70
C ASN A 365 9.51 9.15 20.42
N ARG A 366 9.88 8.09 19.69
CA ARG A 366 9.96 6.72 20.22
C ARG A 366 11.31 6.05 19.90
N PRO A 367 12.43 6.57 20.50
CA PRO A 367 13.74 5.96 20.30
C PRO A 367 13.81 4.52 20.86
N ASP A 368 13.05 4.21 21.90
CA ASP A 368 12.87 2.87 22.47
C ASP A 368 12.30 1.87 21.43
N ALA A 369 11.22 2.26 20.78
CA ALA A 369 10.59 1.44 19.75
C ALA A 369 11.44 1.32 18.48
N THR A 370 12.17 2.38 18.14
CA THR A 370 13.11 2.39 17.02
C THR A 370 14.26 1.41 17.28
N ALA A 371 14.88 1.47 18.46
CA ALA A 371 15.95 0.55 18.84
C ALA A 371 15.46 -0.91 18.87
N ALA A 372 14.28 -1.18 19.43
CA ALA A 372 13.70 -2.51 19.48
C ALA A 372 13.38 -3.09 18.09
N ALA A 373 13.10 -2.24 17.10
CA ALA A 373 12.81 -2.66 15.73
C ALA A 373 14.06 -3.03 14.94
N HIS A 374 15.27 -2.74 15.43
CA HIS A 374 16.51 -3.06 14.75
C HIS A 374 17.35 -4.10 15.53
N THR A 375 18.15 -4.82 14.80
CA THR A 375 19.20 -5.68 15.36
C THR A 375 20.46 -4.88 15.62
N ALA A 376 21.38 -5.41 16.42
CA ALA A 376 22.65 -4.75 16.72
C ALA A 376 23.53 -4.55 15.46
N ASP A 377 23.36 -5.39 14.43
CA ASP A 377 24.05 -5.34 13.14
C ASP A 377 23.27 -4.53 12.07
N GLY A 378 22.23 -3.76 12.47
CA GLY A 378 21.55 -2.76 11.64
C GLY A 378 20.44 -3.28 10.74
N TRP A 379 19.92 -4.49 10.94
CA TRP A 379 18.78 -5.01 10.21
C TRP A 379 17.47 -4.60 10.89
N PHE A 380 16.49 -4.23 10.07
CA PHE A 380 15.14 -3.97 10.54
C PHE A 380 14.34 -5.27 10.65
N ARG A 381 13.72 -5.50 11.82
CA ARG A 381 12.84 -6.64 12.10
C ARG A 381 11.45 -6.34 11.60
N THR A 382 11.01 -6.98 10.53
CA THR A 382 9.68 -6.70 9.96
C THR A 382 8.54 -7.24 10.81
N GLY A 383 8.81 -8.28 11.62
CA GLY A 383 7.79 -9.04 12.32
C GLY A 383 6.94 -9.91 11.39
N ASP A 384 7.29 -9.98 10.11
CA ASP A 384 6.71 -10.90 9.14
C ASP A 384 7.58 -12.14 9.04
N VAL A 385 6.95 -13.28 8.80
CA VAL A 385 7.59 -14.58 8.57
C VAL A 385 7.42 -14.94 7.10
N GLY A 386 8.47 -15.45 6.50
CA GLY A 386 8.46 -15.82 5.09
C GLY A 386 9.39 -16.98 4.78
N THR A 387 9.41 -17.34 3.52
CA THR A 387 10.35 -18.28 2.91
C THR A 387 10.98 -17.64 1.67
N VAL A 388 12.15 -18.14 1.27
CA VAL A 388 12.81 -17.77 0.01
C VAL A 388 13.06 -19.06 -0.76
N ASP A 389 12.66 -19.11 -2.02
CA ASP A 389 12.91 -20.27 -2.89
C ASP A 389 14.31 -20.23 -3.52
N THR A 390 14.65 -21.25 -4.30
CA THR A 390 15.96 -21.38 -4.98
C THR A 390 16.24 -20.29 -6.01
N ASP A 391 15.21 -19.62 -6.50
CA ASP A 391 15.32 -18.52 -7.47
C ASP A 391 15.26 -17.14 -6.80
N GLY A 392 15.23 -17.10 -5.45
CA GLY A 392 15.20 -15.86 -4.66
C GLY A 392 13.81 -15.23 -4.48
N TYR A 393 12.74 -15.91 -4.89
CA TYR A 393 11.38 -15.40 -4.69
C TYR A 393 10.95 -15.58 -3.24
N VAL A 394 10.45 -14.50 -2.66
CA VAL A 394 9.93 -14.46 -1.29
C VAL A 394 8.46 -14.81 -1.27
N ALA A 395 8.06 -15.71 -0.38
CA ALA A 395 6.66 -15.96 -0.05
C ALA A 395 6.40 -15.57 1.42
N ILE A 396 5.34 -14.79 1.64
CA ILE A 396 4.96 -14.37 2.99
C ILE A 396 4.10 -15.44 3.62
N VAL A 397 4.59 -16.01 4.72
CA VAL A 397 3.85 -17.01 5.51
C VAL A 397 2.83 -16.33 6.42
N GLY A 398 3.15 -15.13 6.94
CA GLY A 398 2.26 -14.32 7.74
C GLY A 398 2.97 -13.50 8.81
N ARG A 399 2.21 -12.79 9.64
CA ARG A 399 2.71 -12.05 10.80
C ARG A 399 3.11 -13.01 11.92
N LYS A 400 4.33 -12.88 12.45
CA LYS A 400 4.84 -13.69 13.57
C LYS A 400 3.87 -13.70 14.77
N ALA A 401 3.24 -12.57 15.05
CA ALA A 401 2.36 -12.38 16.20
C ALA A 401 0.91 -12.84 16.00
N THR A 402 0.44 -13.05 14.76
CA THR A 402 -1.00 -13.28 14.48
C THR A 402 -1.28 -14.40 13.50
N ASP A 403 -0.38 -14.66 12.55
CA ASP A 403 -0.66 -15.55 11.42
C ASP A 403 0.22 -16.81 11.44
N LEU A 404 1.23 -16.85 12.29
CA LEU A 404 2.04 -18.03 12.53
C LEU A 404 1.40 -18.85 13.65
N ILE A 405 0.92 -20.04 13.32
CA ILE A 405 0.27 -20.97 14.25
C ILE A 405 1.31 -22.03 14.67
N LYS A 406 1.53 -22.16 15.98
CA LYS A 406 2.47 -23.14 16.53
C LYS A 406 1.70 -24.37 17.03
N SER A 407 1.48 -25.33 16.14
CA SER A 407 0.66 -26.52 16.41
C SER A 407 1.45 -27.82 16.32
N GLY A 408 1.49 -28.58 17.40
CA GLY A 408 2.16 -29.89 17.44
C GLY A 408 3.66 -29.83 17.07
N GLY A 409 4.34 -28.73 17.42
CA GLY A 409 5.76 -28.50 17.08
C GLY A 409 6.00 -27.93 15.68
N TYR A 410 4.96 -27.77 14.86
CA TYR A 410 5.05 -27.19 13.52
C TYR A 410 4.79 -25.68 13.55
N LYS A 411 5.48 -24.95 12.69
CA LYS A 411 5.18 -23.54 12.36
C LYS A 411 4.30 -23.53 11.11
N ILE A 412 3.02 -23.17 11.25
CA ILE A 412 2.02 -23.24 10.20
C ILE A 412 1.61 -21.82 9.80
N GLY A 413 1.69 -21.51 8.53
CA GLY A 413 1.19 -20.25 7.98
C GLY A 413 -0.32 -20.30 7.77
N ALA A 414 -1.04 -19.33 8.34
CA ALA A 414 -2.47 -19.25 8.14
C ALA A 414 -2.85 -19.03 6.67
N GLY A 415 -2.05 -18.23 5.92
CA GLY A 415 -2.34 -17.85 4.54
C GLY A 415 -2.39 -19.02 3.55
N GLU A 416 -1.57 -20.06 3.74
CA GLU A 416 -1.61 -21.23 2.86
C GLU A 416 -2.91 -22.05 3.03
N ILE A 417 -3.43 -22.12 4.25
CA ILE A 417 -4.70 -22.76 4.54
C ILE A 417 -5.87 -21.91 4.00
N GLU A 418 -5.78 -20.59 4.16
CA GLU A 418 -6.77 -19.64 3.62
C GLU A 418 -6.87 -19.76 2.09
N ASN A 419 -5.76 -19.86 1.37
CA ASN A 419 -5.74 -20.04 -0.07
C ASN A 419 -6.45 -21.33 -0.50
N VAL A 420 -6.21 -22.43 0.20
CA VAL A 420 -6.89 -23.71 -0.09
C VAL A 420 -8.38 -23.63 0.19
N LEU A 421 -8.77 -23.02 1.33
CA LEU A 421 -10.19 -22.84 1.66
C LEU A 421 -10.91 -21.96 0.63
N LEU A 422 -10.27 -20.90 0.14
CA LEU A 422 -10.84 -20.01 -0.88
C LEU A 422 -10.99 -20.67 -2.27
N ALA A 423 -10.26 -21.73 -2.54
CA ALA A 423 -10.44 -22.54 -3.75
C ALA A 423 -11.67 -23.46 -3.69
N HIS A 424 -12.29 -23.64 -2.52
CA HIS A 424 -13.50 -24.44 -2.38
C HIS A 424 -14.74 -23.66 -2.84
N PRO A 425 -15.59 -24.20 -3.74
CA PRO A 425 -16.71 -23.45 -4.34
C PRO A 425 -17.78 -22.97 -3.33
N GLY A 426 -17.89 -23.62 -2.17
CA GLY A 426 -18.78 -23.22 -1.09
C GLY A 426 -18.23 -22.13 -0.18
N VAL A 427 -17.03 -21.61 -0.39
CA VAL A 427 -16.35 -20.61 0.45
C VAL A 427 -16.22 -19.29 -0.31
N ARG A 428 -16.80 -18.22 0.25
CA ARG A 428 -16.67 -16.85 -0.26
C ARG A 428 -15.46 -16.12 0.34
N GLU A 429 -15.29 -16.25 1.67
CA GLU A 429 -14.17 -15.66 2.39
C GLU A 429 -13.65 -16.64 3.45
N ALA A 430 -12.35 -16.60 3.71
CA ALA A 430 -11.72 -17.40 4.74
C ALA A 430 -10.66 -16.60 5.50
N ALA A 431 -10.57 -16.86 6.81
CA ALA A 431 -9.46 -16.44 7.65
C ALA A 431 -9.09 -17.62 8.57
N VAL A 432 -7.81 -17.74 8.89
CA VAL A 432 -7.30 -18.82 9.73
C VAL A 432 -6.52 -18.23 10.90
N THR A 433 -6.76 -18.78 12.10
CA THR A 433 -6.09 -18.36 13.34
C THR A 433 -5.65 -19.58 14.15
N GLY A 434 -4.68 -19.40 15.04
CA GLY A 434 -4.40 -20.33 16.13
C GLY A 434 -5.28 -20.00 17.34
N GLU A 435 -5.80 -21.01 18.02
CA GLU A 435 -6.37 -20.90 19.36
C GLU A 435 -5.60 -21.82 20.31
N GLU A 436 -5.49 -21.43 21.58
CA GLU A 436 -4.81 -22.23 22.60
C GLU A 436 -5.39 -23.64 22.67
N ASP A 437 -4.50 -24.62 22.71
CA ASP A 437 -4.81 -26.03 22.79
C ASP A 437 -3.83 -26.73 23.76
N ALA A 438 -4.36 -27.47 24.71
CA ALA A 438 -3.57 -28.07 25.79
C ALA A 438 -2.58 -29.13 25.29
N ASP A 439 -2.86 -29.80 24.16
CA ASP A 439 -2.04 -30.88 23.61
C ASP A 439 -1.11 -30.37 22.48
N LEU A 440 -1.63 -29.49 21.63
CA LEU A 440 -0.93 -29.02 20.45
C LEU A 440 -0.18 -27.68 20.65
N GLY A 441 -0.40 -26.99 21.77
CA GLY A 441 -0.02 -25.60 21.98
C GLY A 441 -1.03 -24.66 21.34
N GLU A 442 -1.20 -24.71 20.03
CA GLU A 442 -2.29 -24.06 19.32
C GLU A 442 -2.99 -25.05 18.38
N ARG A 443 -4.30 -24.92 18.23
CA ARG A 443 -5.09 -25.61 17.19
C ARG A 443 -5.42 -24.67 16.05
N VAL A 444 -5.44 -25.19 14.84
CA VAL A 444 -5.84 -24.44 13.64
C VAL A 444 -7.35 -24.26 13.62
N VAL A 445 -7.83 -23.00 13.56
CA VAL A 445 -9.25 -22.63 13.46
C VAL A 445 -9.47 -21.87 12.16
N ALA A 446 -10.41 -22.36 11.34
CA ALA A 446 -10.86 -21.67 10.12
C ALA A 446 -12.15 -20.88 10.41
N TRP A 447 -12.18 -19.63 9.96
CA TRP A 447 -13.32 -18.72 9.99
C TRP A 447 -13.77 -18.52 8.56
N VAL A 448 -14.99 -18.94 8.25
CA VAL A 448 -15.48 -19.07 6.88
C VAL A 448 -16.74 -18.24 6.69
N VAL A 449 -16.79 -17.52 5.59
CA VAL A 449 -18.01 -16.93 5.05
C VAL A 449 -18.43 -17.79 3.87
N ALA A 450 -19.59 -18.45 3.99
CA ALA A 450 -20.10 -19.33 2.95
C ALA A 450 -20.49 -18.54 1.67
N ALA A 451 -20.30 -19.15 0.51
CA ALA A 451 -20.76 -18.59 -0.76
C ALA A 451 -22.30 -18.52 -0.79
N ASP A 452 -22.98 -19.55 -0.30
CA ASP A 452 -24.41 -19.56 -0.04
C ASP A 452 -24.67 -19.68 1.48
N PRO A 453 -25.13 -18.60 2.15
CA PRO A 453 -25.44 -18.65 3.58
C PRO A 453 -26.53 -19.67 3.96
N GLY A 454 -27.40 -20.04 3.02
CA GLY A 454 -28.45 -21.03 3.23
C GLY A 454 -27.96 -22.48 3.16
N SER A 455 -26.76 -22.71 2.60
CA SER A 455 -26.18 -24.05 2.41
C SER A 455 -24.66 -24.02 2.61
N PRO A 456 -24.15 -23.71 3.82
CA PRO A 456 -22.73 -23.70 4.08
C PRO A 456 -22.13 -25.12 3.93
N PRO A 457 -20.93 -25.27 3.36
CA PRO A 457 -20.24 -26.55 3.27
C PRO A 457 -20.02 -27.12 4.69
N ALA A 458 -19.99 -28.44 4.83
CA ALA A 458 -19.76 -29.05 6.13
C ALA A 458 -18.35 -28.80 6.65
N ALA A 459 -18.17 -28.67 7.96
CA ALA A 459 -16.86 -28.43 8.57
C ALA A 459 -15.83 -29.51 8.22
N ASP A 460 -16.25 -30.78 8.23
CA ASP A 460 -15.39 -31.91 7.86
C ASP A 460 -15.02 -31.89 6.37
N GLU A 461 -15.95 -31.48 5.50
CA GLU A 461 -15.71 -31.30 4.07
C GLU A 461 -14.58 -30.28 3.82
N LEU A 462 -14.62 -29.13 4.47
CA LEU A 462 -13.59 -28.11 4.37
C LEU A 462 -12.25 -28.58 4.96
N ALA A 463 -12.29 -29.28 6.08
CA ALA A 463 -11.10 -29.83 6.69
C ALA A 463 -10.45 -30.92 5.82
N ASP A 464 -11.25 -31.77 5.17
CA ASP A 464 -10.76 -32.80 4.24
C ASP A 464 -10.26 -32.18 2.92
N HIS A 465 -10.90 -31.11 2.45
CA HIS A 465 -10.42 -30.35 1.30
C HIS A 465 -9.00 -29.78 1.54
N VAL A 466 -8.74 -29.25 2.75
CA VAL A 466 -7.40 -28.80 3.13
C VAL A 466 -6.44 -29.98 3.25
N ALA A 467 -6.84 -31.07 3.87
CA ALA A 467 -5.99 -32.24 4.06
C ALA A 467 -5.62 -32.97 2.76
N ALA A 468 -6.43 -32.82 1.71
CA ALA A 468 -6.14 -33.36 0.39
C ALA A 468 -5.05 -32.57 -0.36
N GLN A 469 -4.82 -31.30 0.00
CA GLN A 469 -3.90 -30.41 -0.70
C GLN A 469 -2.67 -30.03 0.11
N LEU A 470 -2.79 -30.05 1.45
CA LEU A 470 -1.73 -29.67 2.37
C LEU A 470 -1.38 -30.81 3.34
N ALA A 471 -0.22 -30.68 4.00
CA ALA A 471 0.20 -31.65 5.01
C ALA A 471 -0.83 -31.79 6.14
N PRO A 472 -1.07 -33.00 6.69
CA PRO A 472 -2.14 -33.28 7.65
C PRO A 472 -2.17 -32.40 8.90
N HIS A 473 -1.02 -31.91 9.36
CA HIS A 473 -0.95 -31.02 10.51
C HIS A 473 -1.53 -29.63 10.27
N LYS A 474 -1.75 -29.23 9.00
CA LYS A 474 -2.35 -27.95 8.58
C LYS A 474 -3.88 -27.99 8.52
N ARG A 475 -4.48 -29.18 8.65
CA ARG A 475 -5.93 -29.39 8.66
C ARG A 475 -6.58 -28.55 9.77
N PRO A 476 -7.62 -27.73 9.49
CA PRO A 476 -8.40 -27.06 10.53
C PRO A 476 -9.03 -28.06 11.49
N ARG A 477 -8.85 -27.82 12.78
CA ARG A 477 -9.48 -28.63 13.85
C ARG A 477 -10.88 -28.11 14.19
N THR A 478 -11.15 -26.85 13.85
CA THR A 478 -12.42 -26.18 14.07
C THR A 478 -12.74 -25.30 12.87
N VAL A 479 -13.98 -25.33 12.40
CA VAL A 479 -14.50 -24.41 11.40
C VAL A 479 -15.64 -23.60 12.02
N ARG A 480 -15.59 -22.28 11.90
CA ARG A 480 -16.62 -21.34 12.38
C ARG A 480 -17.14 -20.53 11.22
N TYR A 481 -18.46 -20.36 11.14
CA TYR A 481 -19.10 -19.61 10.08
C TYR A 481 -19.47 -18.20 10.57
N LEU A 482 -19.30 -17.23 9.70
CA LEU A 482 -19.62 -15.83 9.93
C LEU A 482 -20.36 -15.26 8.71
N ASP A 483 -21.17 -14.23 8.93
CA ASP A 483 -21.81 -13.49 7.84
C ASP A 483 -20.81 -12.62 7.07
N ALA A 484 -19.79 -12.08 7.75
CA ALA A 484 -18.69 -11.29 7.18
C ALA A 484 -17.45 -11.37 8.07
N LEU A 485 -16.27 -11.27 7.47
CA LEU A 485 -15.01 -11.13 8.21
C LEU A 485 -14.79 -9.66 8.63
N PRO A 486 -14.31 -9.40 9.87
CA PRO A 486 -14.00 -8.05 10.33
C PRO A 486 -12.82 -7.48 9.55
N ARG A 487 -12.97 -6.24 9.05
CA ARG A 487 -11.94 -5.56 8.23
C ARG A 487 -11.65 -4.17 8.75
N ASN A 488 -10.42 -3.73 8.56
CA ASN A 488 -10.05 -2.33 8.75
C ASN A 488 -10.39 -1.49 7.51
N ASP A 489 -10.15 -0.18 7.58
CA ASP A 489 -10.40 0.79 6.49
C ASP A 489 -9.67 0.47 5.17
N LEU A 490 -8.60 -0.33 5.22
CA LEU A 490 -7.84 -0.80 4.06
C LEU A 490 -8.41 -2.10 3.47
N GLY A 491 -9.48 -2.64 4.05
CA GLY A 491 -10.02 -3.93 3.67
C GLY A 491 -9.25 -5.14 4.21
N LYS A 492 -8.23 -4.93 5.06
CA LYS A 492 -7.47 -6.02 5.67
C LYS A 492 -8.26 -6.68 6.79
N ILE A 493 -8.29 -8.02 6.80
CA ILE A 493 -8.97 -8.81 7.84
C ILE A 493 -8.31 -8.59 9.20
N MET A 494 -9.13 -8.26 10.20
CA MET A 494 -8.70 -8.04 11.58
C MET A 494 -8.78 -9.34 12.39
N LYS A 495 -7.82 -10.24 12.19
CA LYS A 495 -7.80 -11.58 12.80
C LYS A 495 -7.86 -11.58 14.34
N ARG A 496 -7.38 -10.50 15.00
CA ARG A 496 -7.49 -10.36 16.45
C ARG A 496 -8.94 -10.29 16.93
N SER A 497 -9.81 -9.66 16.15
CA SER A 497 -11.25 -9.59 16.47
C SER A 497 -11.98 -10.92 16.28
N LEU A 498 -11.32 -11.93 15.71
CA LEU A 498 -11.84 -13.28 15.55
C LEU A 498 -11.54 -14.18 16.75
N ARG A 499 -10.54 -13.82 17.57
CA ARG A 499 -10.09 -14.61 18.74
C ARG A 499 -10.78 -14.20 20.05
N ALA A 500 -11.74 -13.28 20.02
CA ALA A 500 -12.45 -12.75 21.20
C ALA A 500 -13.65 -13.59 21.60
#